data_9ca121a9782304581d586d7bcd7f1288
#
_entry.id   9ca121a9782304581d586d7bcd7f1288
#
_cell.length_a   1.000
_cell.length_b   1.000
_cell.length_c   1.000
_cell.angle_alpha   90.00
_cell.angle_beta   90.00
_cell.angle_gamma   90.00
#
_symmetry.space_group_name_H-M   'P 1'
#
loop_
_entity.id
_entity.type
_entity.pdbx_description
1 polymer ?
#
loop_
_entity_poly.entity_id
_entity_poly.type
_entity_poly.pdbx_seq_one_letter_code
_entity_poly.pdbx_strand_id
1 'polypeptide(L)'
;MFGYGISIDDLKHFRHVDSITPGHPEAHDTPGIEVTTGPLGQGFANAVGLACAQAHSAGVFNKPGFEMFSNHTYMFFGDGCAMEGIASEAASTAGHLQLGNLIAIYDDNHISIDGDTKCAFTEDVTKRFEAYGWHVQWVKDGDHDYQGIEDAIKKAKEVTDKPSMIRLTTTIGFGSKLQGTGGVHGNPLKEDDCKQVKEKFGFDPTKTFVVPQEVYDMYHKHASEGAAAEKEWDSLLEKYSSEHKDLAADLKRRLTRKLPEGWQEKLPVYKPTDKPEASRKLSESVLEAIYEAVPELLSGSADLTGSNNTRWKKAIDFQPPSLGIGEWSGRYFRYGVREHAMAAIMNGLAAYGTVIPAGGTFLNFVSYAAGAVRLSALSHQRVIYIATHDSIGLGEDGPTHQPIETLAHFRALPNFMVWRPADGNETSAAYYVALTSQNTPSLLALTRQNLPQLEGSTVANGIKGGYVALENRDAHVTLVATGSEVSLCLEAVKYLKEHNDVTARVVSLPCMEVFDAQDEEYKLKCIPHGIPTMSVEVMSTFGWQKYSHEQFGLNRFGASGAYKDVYKKFEFTPEGIAKRAVSTIDFYKEVKPLRSPIQRAFLQLI
;
A
#
# COMPACT_ATOMS: atom_id res chain seq x y z
N MET A 1 -14.36 -9.58 -26.15
CA MET A 1 -15.70 -9.15 -26.55
C MET A 1 -15.89 -7.65 -26.43
N PHE A 2 -15.57 -7.02 -25.30
CA PHE A 2 -15.64 -5.56 -25.10
C PHE A 2 -14.54 -4.71 -25.78
N GLY A 3 -13.60 -5.32 -26.50
CA GLY A 3 -12.56 -4.57 -27.23
C GLY A 3 -11.26 -4.30 -26.46
N TYR A 4 -11.05 -4.90 -25.28
CA TYR A 4 -9.81 -4.73 -24.49
C TYR A 4 -8.56 -5.41 -25.05
N GLY A 5 -8.59 -5.91 -26.29
CA GLY A 5 -7.40 -6.50 -26.92
C GLY A 5 -7.04 -7.91 -26.44
N ILE A 6 -7.94 -8.60 -25.74
CA ILE A 6 -7.75 -10.01 -25.33
C ILE A 6 -8.34 -10.92 -26.42
N SER A 7 -7.52 -11.85 -26.93
CA SER A 7 -7.91 -12.80 -27.96
C SER A 7 -8.41 -14.14 -27.39
N ILE A 8 -9.04 -14.96 -28.24
CA ILE A 8 -9.37 -16.35 -27.90
C ILE A 8 -8.10 -17.17 -27.60
N ASP A 9 -6.99 -16.87 -28.26
CA ASP A 9 -5.73 -17.58 -28.02
C ASP A 9 -5.13 -17.22 -26.65
N ASP A 10 -5.28 -15.99 -26.19
CA ASP A 10 -4.92 -15.62 -24.82
C ASP A 10 -5.74 -16.42 -23.78
N LEU A 11 -7.04 -16.60 -24.03
CA LEU A 11 -7.89 -17.43 -23.16
C LEU A 11 -7.52 -18.90 -23.15
N LYS A 12 -7.02 -19.45 -24.28
CA LYS A 12 -6.50 -20.83 -24.33
C LYS A 12 -5.21 -21.00 -23.51
N HIS A 13 -4.48 -19.92 -23.26
CA HIS A 13 -3.28 -19.90 -22.43
C HIS A 13 -3.55 -19.47 -20.98
N PHE A 14 -4.81 -19.53 -20.52
CA PHE A 14 -5.19 -19.24 -19.15
C PHE A 14 -4.33 -20.02 -18.15
N ARG A 15 -3.73 -19.34 -17.20
CA ARG A 15 -2.80 -19.89 -16.18
C ARG A 15 -1.48 -20.46 -16.72
N HIS A 16 -1.12 -20.16 -17.96
CA HIS A 16 0.22 -20.49 -18.45
C HIS A 16 1.23 -19.41 -18.04
N VAL A 17 2.51 -19.80 -17.95
CA VAL A 17 3.61 -18.86 -17.69
C VAL A 17 3.64 -17.81 -18.81
N ASP A 18 3.85 -16.54 -18.45
CA ASP A 18 3.90 -15.38 -19.34
C ASP A 18 2.59 -15.10 -20.11
N SER A 19 1.46 -15.70 -19.67
CA SER A 19 0.15 -15.38 -20.23
C SER A 19 -0.43 -14.11 -19.63
N ILE A 20 -1.07 -13.28 -20.46
CA ILE A 20 -1.84 -12.11 -20.00
C ILE A 20 -3.18 -12.50 -19.34
N THR A 21 -3.46 -13.79 -19.20
CA THR A 21 -4.64 -14.34 -18.50
C THR A 21 -4.18 -15.18 -17.30
N PRO A 22 -3.72 -14.52 -16.21
CA PRO A 22 -3.22 -15.17 -15.01
C PRO A 22 -4.33 -15.92 -14.25
N GLY A 23 -3.95 -16.67 -13.23
CA GLY A 23 -4.89 -17.49 -12.43
C GLY A 23 -5.91 -16.68 -11.62
N HIS A 24 -5.57 -15.44 -11.30
CA HIS A 24 -6.44 -14.44 -10.67
C HIS A 24 -6.24 -13.10 -11.40
N PRO A 25 -7.20 -12.17 -11.37
CA PRO A 25 -7.03 -10.87 -12.03
C PRO A 25 -5.84 -10.09 -11.48
N GLU A 26 -4.99 -9.60 -12.39
CA GLU A 26 -3.82 -8.78 -12.07
C GLU A 26 -3.84 -7.49 -12.91
N ALA A 27 -3.84 -6.34 -12.22
CA ALA A 27 -4.14 -5.04 -12.82
C ALA A 27 -3.16 -4.61 -13.93
N HIS A 28 -1.88 -5.06 -13.88
CA HIS A 28 -0.88 -4.68 -14.87
C HIS A 28 -0.70 -5.71 -15.99
N ASP A 29 -1.14 -6.93 -15.78
CA ASP A 29 -0.96 -8.02 -16.74
C ASP A 29 -2.10 -8.10 -17.75
N THR A 30 -3.34 -7.90 -17.29
CA THR A 30 -4.53 -8.05 -18.13
C THR A 30 -5.14 -6.70 -18.48
N PRO A 31 -5.22 -6.32 -19.75
CA PRO A 31 -5.89 -5.08 -20.16
C PRO A 31 -7.34 -5.00 -19.65
N GLY A 32 -7.72 -3.86 -19.07
CA GLY A 32 -9.06 -3.63 -18.54
C GLY A 32 -9.32 -4.14 -17.12
N ILE A 33 -8.34 -4.74 -16.47
CA ILE A 33 -8.41 -5.11 -15.05
C ILE A 33 -7.97 -3.91 -14.19
N GLU A 34 -8.84 -3.49 -13.28
CA GLU A 34 -8.66 -2.27 -12.46
C GLU A 34 -7.94 -2.56 -11.14
N VAL A 35 -8.10 -3.76 -10.56
CA VAL A 35 -7.51 -4.16 -9.29
C VAL A 35 -7.00 -5.59 -9.34
N THR A 36 -5.93 -5.87 -8.59
CA THR A 36 -5.41 -7.22 -8.39
C THR A 36 -6.14 -7.90 -7.25
N THR A 37 -6.76 -9.04 -7.52
CA THR A 37 -7.49 -9.84 -6.54
C THR A 37 -6.97 -11.29 -6.50
N GLY A 38 -7.49 -12.09 -5.58
CA GLY A 38 -7.09 -13.47 -5.31
C GLY A 38 -7.09 -13.73 -3.81
N PRO A 39 -6.34 -12.98 -2.98
CA PRO A 39 -6.55 -12.97 -1.54
C PRO A 39 -7.94 -12.41 -1.20
N LEU A 40 -8.75 -13.22 -0.50
CA LEU A 40 -10.16 -12.90 -0.23
C LEU A 40 -10.30 -11.63 0.64
N GLY A 41 -11.39 -10.88 0.43
CA GLY A 41 -11.69 -9.64 1.14
C GLY A 41 -10.94 -8.40 0.64
N GLN A 42 -9.79 -8.55 -0.03
CA GLN A 42 -8.99 -7.41 -0.50
C GLN A 42 -9.74 -6.59 -1.55
N GLY A 43 -10.30 -7.24 -2.58
CA GLY A 43 -11.10 -6.58 -3.61
C GLY A 43 -12.33 -5.87 -3.06
N PHE A 44 -12.94 -6.39 -1.98
CA PHE A 44 -14.02 -5.72 -1.26
C PHE A 44 -13.57 -4.34 -0.76
N ALA A 45 -12.46 -4.29 -0.03
CA ALA A 45 -11.92 -3.04 0.50
C ALA A 45 -11.37 -2.12 -0.61
N ASN A 46 -10.82 -2.68 -1.70
CA ASN A 46 -10.45 -1.88 -2.88
C ASN A 46 -11.67 -1.19 -3.48
N ALA A 47 -12.81 -1.87 -3.61
CA ALA A 47 -14.05 -1.28 -4.12
C ALA A 47 -14.55 -0.12 -3.24
N VAL A 48 -14.43 -0.24 -1.91
CA VAL A 48 -14.70 0.87 -0.99
C VAL A 48 -13.76 2.05 -1.28
N GLY A 49 -12.48 1.78 -1.53
CA GLY A 49 -11.49 2.81 -1.91
C GLY A 49 -11.82 3.50 -3.23
N LEU A 50 -12.22 2.75 -4.25
CA LEU A 50 -12.67 3.29 -5.55
C LEU A 50 -13.89 4.20 -5.36
N ALA A 51 -14.89 3.76 -4.58
CA ALA A 51 -16.09 4.55 -4.29
C ALA A 51 -15.77 5.84 -3.50
N CYS A 52 -14.83 5.77 -2.54
CA CYS A 52 -14.33 6.96 -1.82
C CYS A 52 -13.62 7.93 -2.76
N ALA A 53 -12.78 7.44 -3.67
CA ALA A 53 -12.06 8.28 -4.64
C ALA A 53 -13.02 8.99 -5.60
N GLN A 54 -14.07 8.29 -6.05
CA GLN A 54 -15.15 8.89 -6.86
C GLN A 54 -15.85 10.00 -6.08
N ALA A 55 -16.29 9.71 -4.82
CA ALA A 55 -16.97 10.69 -3.99
C ALA A 55 -16.11 11.94 -3.71
N HIS A 56 -14.81 11.74 -3.43
CA HIS A 56 -13.84 12.82 -3.28
C HIS A 56 -13.69 13.63 -4.57
N SER A 57 -13.51 12.95 -5.71
CA SER A 57 -13.36 13.62 -7.01
C SER A 57 -14.62 14.39 -7.40
N ALA A 58 -15.80 13.84 -7.15
CA ALA A 58 -17.07 14.54 -7.31
C ALA A 58 -17.15 15.80 -6.42
N GLY A 59 -16.77 15.67 -5.14
CA GLY A 59 -16.74 16.80 -4.20
C GLY A 59 -15.80 17.94 -4.62
N VAL A 60 -14.70 17.60 -5.30
CA VAL A 60 -13.71 18.61 -5.79
C VAL A 60 -14.14 19.18 -7.15
N PHE A 61 -14.45 18.32 -8.11
CA PHE A 61 -14.54 18.71 -9.52
C PHE A 61 -15.97 18.90 -10.05
N ASN A 62 -17.01 18.27 -9.47
CA ASN A 62 -18.37 18.49 -9.93
C ASN A 62 -18.83 19.93 -9.64
N LYS A 63 -19.47 20.54 -10.62
CA LYS A 63 -20.04 21.91 -10.54
C LYS A 63 -21.45 21.88 -11.14
N PRO A 64 -22.30 22.85 -10.81
CA PRO A 64 -23.62 22.96 -11.43
C PRO A 64 -23.55 22.89 -12.97
N GLY A 65 -24.20 21.90 -13.56
CA GLY A 65 -24.15 21.62 -15.00
C GLY A 65 -22.95 20.80 -15.48
N PHE A 66 -22.04 20.42 -14.59
CA PHE A 66 -20.85 19.63 -14.93
C PHE A 66 -20.66 18.48 -13.92
N GLU A 67 -21.25 17.34 -14.20
CA GLU A 67 -21.06 16.11 -13.46
C GLU A 67 -19.86 15.33 -14.01
N MET A 68 -18.64 15.76 -13.66
CA MET A 68 -17.41 15.12 -14.13
C MET A 68 -17.24 13.69 -13.57
N PHE A 69 -17.78 13.43 -12.38
CA PHE A 69 -17.70 12.15 -11.68
C PHE A 69 -19.08 11.76 -11.15
N SER A 70 -19.71 10.74 -11.78
CA SER A 70 -21.02 10.20 -11.40
C SER A 70 -21.09 8.68 -11.51
N ASN A 71 -19.94 8.03 -11.71
CA ASN A 71 -19.83 6.59 -11.86
C ASN A 71 -20.10 5.84 -10.55
N HIS A 72 -20.64 4.62 -10.68
CA HIS A 72 -20.77 3.67 -9.58
C HIS A 72 -19.59 2.69 -9.56
N THR A 73 -19.30 2.18 -8.38
CA THR A 73 -18.40 1.05 -8.18
C THR A 73 -19.24 -0.21 -7.94
N TYR A 74 -19.05 -1.24 -8.77
CA TYR A 74 -19.67 -2.54 -8.60
C TYR A 74 -18.64 -3.55 -8.11
N MET A 75 -19.04 -4.42 -7.18
CA MET A 75 -18.19 -5.51 -6.73
C MET A 75 -18.96 -6.80 -6.54
N PHE A 76 -18.31 -7.93 -6.76
CA PHE A 76 -18.79 -9.25 -6.42
C PHE A 76 -18.01 -9.80 -5.24
N PHE A 77 -18.68 -10.46 -4.32
CA PHE A 77 -18.04 -11.19 -3.24
C PHE A 77 -18.87 -12.43 -2.87
N GLY A 78 -18.19 -13.48 -2.40
CA GLY A 78 -18.84 -14.72 -1.97
C GLY A 78 -18.72 -14.92 -0.45
N ASP A 79 -19.15 -16.10 0.01
CA ASP A 79 -19.12 -16.50 1.42
C ASP A 79 -17.73 -16.37 2.03
N GLY A 80 -16.68 -16.82 1.34
CA GLY A 80 -15.30 -16.71 1.81
C GLY A 80 -14.86 -15.26 2.03
N CYS A 81 -15.19 -14.34 1.11
CA CYS A 81 -14.92 -12.92 1.31
C CYS A 81 -15.70 -12.36 2.52
N ALA A 82 -16.96 -12.80 2.71
CA ALA A 82 -17.78 -12.36 3.83
C ALA A 82 -17.24 -12.84 5.19
N MET A 83 -16.48 -13.95 5.23
CA MET A 83 -15.80 -14.44 6.43
C MET A 83 -14.56 -13.62 6.80
N GLU A 84 -13.89 -12.99 5.82
CA GLU A 84 -12.67 -12.23 6.05
C GLU A 84 -12.90 -10.98 6.92
N GLY A 85 -12.06 -10.80 7.94
CA GLY A 85 -12.15 -9.63 8.84
C GLY A 85 -12.08 -8.30 8.12
N ILE A 86 -11.22 -8.19 7.08
CA ILE A 86 -11.07 -6.98 6.28
C ILE A 86 -12.38 -6.58 5.56
N ALA A 87 -13.20 -7.53 5.13
CA ALA A 87 -14.49 -7.26 4.52
C ALA A 87 -15.44 -6.57 5.52
N SER A 88 -15.45 -7.03 6.78
CA SER A 88 -16.22 -6.41 7.86
C SER A 88 -15.75 -4.99 8.18
N GLU A 89 -14.43 -4.78 8.28
CA GLU A 89 -13.84 -3.46 8.48
C GLU A 89 -14.24 -2.47 7.36
N ALA A 90 -14.11 -2.91 6.11
CA ALA A 90 -14.41 -2.11 4.93
C ALA A 90 -15.93 -1.85 4.78
N ALA A 91 -16.78 -2.86 5.02
CA ALA A 91 -18.24 -2.72 4.96
C ALA A 91 -18.76 -1.72 6.01
N SER A 92 -18.24 -1.81 7.25
CA SER A 92 -18.55 -0.85 8.31
C SER A 92 -18.12 0.57 7.93
N THR A 93 -16.93 0.73 7.32
CA THR A 93 -16.44 2.03 6.85
C THR A 93 -17.33 2.60 5.74
N ALA A 94 -17.72 1.78 4.76
CA ALA A 94 -18.58 2.20 3.66
C ALA A 94 -19.99 2.63 4.13
N GLY A 95 -20.56 1.92 5.09
CA GLY A 95 -21.84 2.29 5.72
C GLY A 95 -21.75 3.62 6.48
N HIS A 96 -20.69 3.80 7.30
CA HIS A 96 -20.42 5.07 7.99
C HIS A 96 -20.29 6.24 7.01
N LEU A 97 -19.55 6.04 5.92
CA LEU A 97 -19.34 7.05 4.88
C LEU A 97 -20.54 7.20 3.93
N GLN A 98 -21.63 6.47 4.11
CA GLN A 98 -22.83 6.61 3.28
C GLN A 98 -22.54 6.57 1.77
N LEU A 99 -21.70 5.62 1.31
CA LEU A 99 -21.24 5.56 -0.08
C LEU A 99 -22.34 5.06 -1.04
N GLY A 100 -23.28 5.92 -1.43
CA GLY A 100 -24.39 5.58 -2.32
C GLY A 100 -23.95 5.17 -3.75
N ASN A 101 -22.71 5.42 -4.12
CA ASN A 101 -22.10 5.02 -5.38
C ASN A 101 -21.49 3.60 -5.35
N LEU A 102 -21.61 2.86 -4.24
CA LEU A 102 -21.09 1.49 -4.07
C LEU A 102 -22.23 0.46 -4.09
N ILE A 103 -22.14 -0.48 -5.03
CA ILE A 103 -23.11 -1.57 -5.20
C ILE A 103 -22.38 -2.90 -5.13
N ALA A 104 -22.68 -3.68 -4.10
CA ALA A 104 -22.10 -5.00 -3.84
C ALA A 104 -23.09 -6.10 -4.21
N ILE A 105 -22.63 -7.12 -4.92
CA ILE A 105 -23.38 -8.33 -5.24
C ILE A 105 -22.78 -9.48 -4.46
N TYR A 106 -23.53 -10.02 -3.49
CA TYR A 106 -23.15 -11.15 -2.68
C TYR A 106 -23.61 -12.45 -3.33
N ASP A 107 -22.67 -13.23 -3.86
CA ASP A 107 -22.92 -14.59 -4.36
C ASP A 107 -23.08 -15.55 -3.17
N ASP A 108 -24.34 -15.75 -2.78
CA ASP A 108 -24.81 -16.54 -1.65
C ASP A 108 -25.07 -17.97 -2.11
N ASN A 109 -24.03 -18.74 -2.36
CA ASN A 109 -24.14 -20.11 -2.87
C ASN A 109 -23.91 -21.19 -1.78
N HIS A 110 -23.62 -20.81 -0.55
CA HIS A 110 -23.43 -21.67 0.62
C HIS A 110 -22.27 -22.68 0.51
N ILE A 111 -21.31 -22.48 -0.39
CA ILE A 111 -20.21 -23.42 -0.61
C ILE A 111 -18.86 -22.69 -0.53
N SER A 112 -17.95 -23.31 0.20
CA SER A 112 -16.51 -22.95 0.24
C SER A 112 -15.66 -24.13 -0.26
N ILE A 113 -14.33 -24.00 -0.20
CA ILE A 113 -13.39 -25.08 -0.55
C ILE A 113 -13.67 -26.35 0.28
N ASP A 114 -13.97 -26.20 1.57
CA ASP A 114 -14.23 -27.33 2.48
C ASP A 114 -15.65 -27.90 2.34
N GLY A 115 -16.50 -27.29 1.50
CA GLY A 115 -17.86 -27.74 1.26
C GLY A 115 -18.93 -26.76 1.78
N ASP A 116 -19.99 -27.29 2.41
CA ASP A 116 -21.11 -26.49 2.92
C ASP A 116 -20.63 -25.50 4.00
N THR A 117 -20.97 -24.21 3.83
CA THR A 117 -20.59 -23.12 4.76
C THR A 117 -21.07 -23.34 6.20
N LYS A 118 -22.07 -24.20 6.44
CA LYS A 118 -22.54 -24.56 7.80
C LYS A 118 -21.43 -25.05 8.71
N CYS A 119 -20.31 -25.54 8.16
CA CYS A 119 -19.16 -25.98 8.94
C CYS A 119 -18.51 -24.83 9.72
N ALA A 120 -18.56 -23.59 9.20
CA ALA A 120 -17.81 -22.46 9.73
C ALA A 120 -18.53 -21.11 9.64
N PHE A 121 -19.68 -21.01 8.95
CA PHE A 121 -20.32 -19.75 8.63
C PHE A 121 -21.85 -19.91 8.61
N THR A 122 -22.50 -19.49 9.69
CA THR A 122 -23.96 -19.65 9.91
C THR A 122 -24.66 -18.33 10.25
N GLU A 123 -23.97 -17.22 10.14
CA GLU A 123 -24.52 -15.91 10.44
C GLU A 123 -25.49 -15.42 9.36
N ASP A 124 -26.37 -14.50 9.71
CA ASP A 124 -27.25 -13.80 8.79
C ASP A 124 -26.51 -12.58 8.20
N VAL A 125 -25.88 -12.78 7.03
CA VAL A 125 -25.12 -11.72 6.33
C VAL A 125 -26.01 -10.52 5.99
N THR A 126 -27.30 -10.74 5.68
CA THR A 126 -28.27 -9.66 5.42
C THR A 126 -28.37 -8.71 6.62
N LYS A 127 -28.65 -9.26 7.81
CA LYS A 127 -28.73 -8.45 9.04
C LYS A 127 -27.40 -7.79 9.41
N ARG A 128 -26.29 -8.45 9.16
CA ARG A 128 -24.96 -7.86 9.40
C ARG A 128 -24.76 -6.59 8.57
N PHE A 129 -25.09 -6.64 7.26
CA PHE A 129 -24.97 -5.46 6.38
C PHE A 129 -26.02 -4.38 6.72
N GLU A 130 -27.24 -4.76 7.09
CA GLU A 130 -28.23 -3.81 7.62
C GLU A 130 -27.71 -3.08 8.87
N ALA A 131 -27.04 -3.81 9.78
CA ALA A 131 -26.42 -3.23 10.98
C ALA A 131 -25.24 -2.29 10.65
N TYR A 132 -24.54 -2.50 9.53
CA TYR A 132 -23.55 -1.55 9.03
C TYR A 132 -24.18 -0.30 8.37
N GLY A 133 -25.49 -0.22 8.22
CA GLY A 133 -26.19 0.90 7.60
C GLY A 133 -26.32 0.80 6.07
N TRP A 134 -26.15 -0.40 5.51
CA TRP A 134 -26.34 -0.64 4.08
C TRP A 134 -27.82 -0.80 3.70
N HIS A 135 -28.18 -0.44 2.48
CA HIS A 135 -29.40 -0.85 1.84
C HIS A 135 -29.22 -2.30 1.34
N VAL A 136 -30.13 -3.20 1.74
CA VAL A 136 -30.01 -4.62 1.43
C VAL A 136 -31.22 -5.11 0.66
N GLN A 137 -30.97 -5.88 -0.40
CA GLN A 137 -31.99 -6.56 -1.22
C GLN A 137 -31.65 -8.04 -1.32
N TRP A 138 -32.63 -8.88 -1.61
CA TRP A 138 -32.44 -10.32 -1.77
C TRP A 138 -33.15 -10.84 -3.02
N VAL A 139 -32.40 -11.33 -3.99
CA VAL A 139 -32.86 -12.12 -5.14
C VAL A 139 -32.68 -13.61 -4.79
N LYS A 140 -33.78 -14.32 -4.61
CA LYS A 140 -33.77 -15.69 -4.06
C LYS A 140 -33.44 -16.77 -5.08
N ASP A 141 -33.59 -16.51 -6.36
CA ASP A 141 -33.30 -17.42 -7.47
C ASP A 141 -32.38 -16.73 -8.49
N GLY A 142 -31.11 -16.61 -8.12
CA GLY A 142 -30.10 -16.02 -8.99
C GLY A 142 -29.76 -16.85 -10.23
N ASP A 143 -30.14 -18.12 -10.23
CA ASP A 143 -29.90 -18.99 -11.38
C ASP A 143 -30.90 -18.71 -12.54
N HIS A 144 -32.10 -18.15 -12.26
CA HIS A 144 -33.16 -17.99 -13.27
C HIS A 144 -33.85 -16.61 -13.26
N ASP A 145 -33.88 -15.88 -12.16
CA ASP A 145 -34.59 -14.61 -12.04
C ASP A 145 -33.72 -13.43 -12.54
N TYR A 146 -33.44 -13.41 -13.85
CA TYR A 146 -32.64 -12.34 -14.47
C TYR A 146 -33.32 -10.97 -14.36
N GLN A 147 -34.69 -10.93 -14.43
CA GLN A 147 -35.40 -9.67 -14.24
C GLN A 147 -35.27 -9.13 -12.81
N GLY A 148 -35.36 -10.03 -11.83
CA GLY A 148 -35.15 -9.65 -10.41
C GLY A 148 -33.74 -9.11 -10.15
N ILE A 149 -32.70 -9.66 -10.82
CA ILE A 149 -31.34 -9.14 -10.74
C ILE A 149 -31.26 -7.72 -11.33
N GLU A 150 -31.83 -7.51 -12.53
CA GLU A 150 -31.85 -6.20 -13.20
C GLU A 150 -32.57 -5.15 -12.35
N ASP A 151 -33.75 -5.49 -11.82
CA ASP A 151 -34.55 -4.61 -10.99
C ASP A 151 -33.84 -4.26 -9.65
N ALA A 152 -33.16 -5.23 -9.05
CA ALA A 152 -32.37 -5.00 -7.84
C ALA A 152 -31.19 -4.02 -8.10
N ILE A 153 -30.51 -4.14 -9.24
CA ILE A 153 -29.44 -3.22 -9.63
C ILE A 153 -30.00 -1.81 -9.89
N LYS A 154 -31.13 -1.69 -10.61
CA LYS A 154 -31.79 -0.40 -10.83
C LYS A 154 -32.15 0.28 -9.52
N LYS A 155 -32.78 -0.46 -8.61
CA LYS A 155 -33.14 0.05 -7.28
C LYS A 155 -31.93 0.42 -6.43
N ALA A 156 -30.83 -0.34 -6.52
CA ALA A 156 -29.58 0.00 -5.83
C ALA A 156 -29.01 1.34 -6.33
N LYS A 157 -29.11 1.64 -7.63
CA LYS A 157 -28.66 2.92 -8.21
C LYS A 157 -29.50 4.13 -7.77
N GLU A 158 -30.74 3.92 -7.37
CA GLU A 158 -31.61 4.98 -6.83
C GLU A 158 -31.28 5.36 -5.39
N VAL A 159 -30.54 4.51 -4.65
CA VAL A 159 -30.13 4.73 -3.26
C VAL A 159 -28.82 5.50 -3.22
N THR A 160 -28.90 6.79 -2.90
CA THR A 160 -27.74 7.70 -2.97
C THR A 160 -27.11 8.04 -1.63
N ASP A 161 -27.75 7.65 -0.52
CA ASP A 161 -27.39 8.02 0.86
C ASP A 161 -26.75 6.87 1.67
N LYS A 162 -26.57 5.71 1.05
CA LYS A 162 -25.92 4.54 1.67
C LYS A 162 -25.48 3.52 0.60
N PRO A 163 -24.47 2.69 0.88
CA PRO A 163 -24.10 1.62 -0.04
C PRO A 163 -25.19 0.56 -0.12
N SER A 164 -25.28 -0.14 -1.27
CA SER A 164 -26.26 -1.20 -1.51
C SER A 164 -25.59 -2.56 -1.58
N MET A 165 -26.20 -3.58 -0.95
CA MET A 165 -25.84 -4.99 -1.09
C MET A 165 -27.01 -5.79 -1.64
N ILE A 166 -26.79 -6.49 -2.74
CA ILE A 166 -27.74 -7.40 -3.36
C ILE A 166 -27.30 -8.83 -3.01
N ARG A 167 -28.00 -9.47 -2.08
CA ARG A 167 -27.83 -10.90 -1.82
C ARG A 167 -28.43 -11.68 -2.98
N LEU A 168 -27.61 -12.46 -3.68
CA LEU A 168 -27.99 -13.25 -4.83
C LEU A 168 -27.77 -14.73 -4.51
N THR A 169 -28.83 -15.45 -4.18
CA THR A 169 -28.76 -16.90 -3.90
C THR A 169 -28.58 -17.65 -5.21
N THR A 170 -27.47 -18.37 -5.36
CA THR A 170 -27.10 -19.10 -6.57
C THR A 170 -26.72 -20.55 -6.26
N THR A 171 -26.54 -21.34 -7.30
CA THR A 171 -26.03 -22.70 -7.23
C THR A 171 -24.63 -22.74 -7.86
N ILE A 172 -23.57 -22.91 -7.05
CA ILE A 172 -22.22 -23.06 -7.58
C ILE A 172 -22.15 -24.23 -8.58
N GLY A 173 -21.52 -24.01 -9.75
CA GLY A 173 -21.40 -25.02 -10.80
C GLY A 173 -22.75 -25.41 -11.41
N PHE A 174 -23.72 -24.47 -11.49
CA PHE A 174 -25.05 -24.69 -12.04
C PHE A 174 -25.01 -25.44 -13.38
N GLY A 175 -25.76 -26.52 -13.48
CA GLY A 175 -25.78 -27.39 -14.65
C GLY A 175 -24.80 -28.58 -14.61
N SER A 176 -23.76 -28.54 -13.81
CA SER A 176 -22.79 -29.61 -13.61
C SER A 176 -23.39 -30.78 -12.80
N LYS A 177 -22.85 -31.98 -12.98
CA LYS A 177 -23.15 -33.15 -12.12
C LYS A 177 -22.77 -32.94 -10.66
N LEU A 178 -21.83 -32.02 -10.40
CA LEU A 178 -21.31 -31.68 -9.07
C LEU A 178 -21.84 -30.34 -8.57
N GLN A 179 -22.87 -29.76 -9.21
CA GLN A 179 -23.45 -28.49 -8.77
C GLN A 179 -23.83 -28.52 -7.28
N GLY A 180 -23.69 -27.37 -6.61
CA GLY A 180 -23.99 -27.24 -5.17
C GLY A 180 -23.01 -27.96 -4.24
N THR A 181 -21.83 -28.35 -4.71
CA THR A 181 -20.81 -29.02 -3.91
C THR A 181 -19.44 -28.32 -3.99
N GLY A 182 -18.58 -28.55 -2.98
CA GLY A 182 -17.18 -28.09 -3.02
C GLY A 182 -16.36 -28.68 -4.17
N GLY A 183 -16.84 -29.74 -4.82
CA GLY A 183 -16.16 -30.39 -5.95
C GLY A 183 -16.00 -29.50 -7.19
N VAL A 184 -16.78 -28.43 -7.32
CA VAL A 184 -16.69 -27.45 -8.41
C VAL A 184 -16.06 -26.12 -7.97
N HIS A 185 -15.71 -26.00 -6.68
CA HIS A 185 -15.05 -24.79 -6.17
C HIS A 185 -13.58 -24.79 -6.57
N GLY A 186 -13.23 -24.00 -7.61
CA GLY A 186 -11.85 -23.86 -8.10
C GLY A 186 -11.28 -25.08 -8.83
N ASN A 187 -12.05 -26.15 -9.01
CA ASN A 187 -11.64 -27.34 -9.76
C ASN A 187 -12.26 -27.34 -11.16
N PRO A 188 -11.51 -27.70 -12.22
CA PRO A 188 -12.07 -27.83 -13.56
C PRO A 188 -13.04 -29.02 -13.63
N LEU A 189 -14.13 -28.85 -14.37
CA LEU A 189 -15.05 -29.94 -14.68
C LEU A 189 -14.32 -31.02 -15.49
N LYS A 190 -14.66 -32.30 -15.25
CA LYS A 190 -14.18 -33.41 -16.07
C LYS A 190 -14.78 -33.36 -17.46
N GLU A 191 -14.13 -34.00 -18.44
CA GLU A 191 -14.52 -33.96 -19.84
C GLU A 191 -15.98 -34.41 -20.08
N ASP A 192 -16.42 -35.48 -19.42
CA ASP A 192 -17.76 -36.00 -19.52
C ASP A 192 -18.83 -35.05 -18.93
N ASP A 193 -18.45 -34.32 -17.87
CA ASP A 193 -19.31 -33.29 -17.27
C ASP A 193 -19.35 -32.03 -18.15
N CYS A 194 -18.21 -31.59 -18.70
CA CYS A 194 -18.19 -30.50 -19.68
C CYS A 194 -19.10 -30.78 -20.91
N LYS A 195 -19.09 -32.02 -21.42
CA LYS A 195 -19.95 -32.41 -22.53
C LYS A 195 -21.43 -32.32 -22.17
N GLN A 196 -21.84 -32.90 -21.04
CA GLN A 196 -23.25 -32.85 -20.63
C GLN A 196 -23.73 -31.43 -20.28
N VAL A 197 -22.88 -30.56 -19.71
CA VAL A 197 -23.21 -29.14 -19.44
C VAL A 197 -23.43 -28.41 -20.77
N LYS A 198 -22.58 -28.62 -21.78
CA LYS A 198 -22.76 -28.04 -23.12
C LYS A 198 -24.07 -28.50 -23.76
N GLU A 199 -24.37 -29.79 -23.74
CA GLU A 199 -25.61 -30.35 -24.23
C GLU A 199 -26.84 -29.76 -23.53
N LYS A 200 -26.77 -29.65 -22.18
CA LYS A 200 -27.85 -29.06 -21.37
C LYS A 200 -28.15 -27.61 -21.76
N PHE A 201 -27.12 -26.82 -22.09
CA PHE A 201 -27.26 -25.42 -22.48
C PHE A 201 -27.33 -25.20 -24.01
N GLY A 202 -27.48 -26.27 -24.82
CA GLY A 202 -27.67 -26.18 -26.26
C GLY A 202 -26.40 -25.91 -27.08
N PHE A 203 -25.21 -26.14 -26.50
CA PHE A 203 -23.93 -26.04 -27.20
C PHE A 203 -23.46 -27.41 -27.76
N ASP A 204 -22.69 -27.36 -28.84
CA ASP A 204 -22.04 -28.53 -29.41
C ASP A 204 -20.96 -29.08 -28.42
N PRO A 205 -21.15 -30.33 -27.89
CA PRO A 205 -20.26 -30.89 -26.89
C PRO A 205 -18.85 -31.18 -27.41
N THR A 206 -18.65 -31.23 -28.74
CA THR A 206 -17.37 -31.54 -29.39
C THR A 206 -16.50 -30.31 -29.65
N LYS A 207 -17.07 -29.12 -29.60
CA LYS A 207 -16.36 -27.86 -29.86
C LYS A 207 -15.90 -27.17 -28.59
N THR A 208 -14.79 -26.44 -28.68
CA THR A 208 -14.24 -25.63 -27.58
C THR A 208 -14.09 -24.16 -28.02
N PHE A 209 -14.15 -23.24 -27.09
CA PHE A 209 -14.02 -21.80 -27.33
C PHE A 209 -14.97 -21.25 -28.39
N VAL A 210 -16.18 -21.79 -28.47
CA VAL A 210 -17.22 -21.33 -29.40
C VAL A 210 -18.03 -20.21 -28.75
N VAL A 211 -18.07 -19.08 -29.39
CA VAL A 211 -18.91 -17.95 -29.02
C VAL A 211 -19.87 -17.68 -30.20
N PRO A 212 -21.20 -17.73 -30.01
CA PRO A 212 -22.16 -17.38 -31.03
C PRO A 212 -21.98 -15.94 -31.54
N GLN A 213 -22.32 -15.69 -32.82
CA GLN A 213 -22.11 -14.38 -33.42
C GLN A 213 -23.00 -13.30 -32.75
N GLU A 214 -24.21 -13.64 -32.37
CA GLU A 214 -25.12 -12.73 -31.64
C GLU A 214 -24.55 -12.26 -30.30
N VAL A 215 -23.71 -13.06 -29.66
CA VAL A 215 -23.00 -12.65 -28.42
C VAL A 215 -21.92 -11.61 -28.73
N TYR A 216 -21.15 -11.83 -29.80
CA TYR A 216 -20.20 -10.81 -30.26
C TYR A 216 -20.90 -9.50 -30.61
N ASP A 217 -22.00 -9.58 -31.35
CA ASP A 217 -22.76 -8.40 -31.79
C ASP A 217 -23.30 -7.60 -30.58
N MET A 218 -23.79 -8.30 -29.56
CA MET A 218 -24.25 -7.67 -28.31
C MET A 218 -23.10 -6.95 -27.58
N TYR A 219 -21.98 -7.63 -27.40
CA TYR A 219 -20.84 -7.04 -26.70
C TYR A 219 -20.17 -5.91 -27.49
N HIS A 220 -20.11 -6.00 -28.83
CA HIS A 220 -19.63 -4.93 -29.69
C HIS A 220 -20.54 -3.70 -29.67
N LYS A 221 -21.85 -3.91 -29.50
CA LYS A 221 -22.80 -2.80 -29.30
C LYS A 221 -22.46 -2.06 -28.01
N HIS A 222 -22.28 -2.76 -26.91
CA HIS A 222 -21.88 -2.15 -25.64
C HIS A 222 -20.50 -1.46 -25.69
N ALA A 223 -19.54 -2.03 -26.41
CA ALA A 223 -18.26 -1.36 -26.66
C ALA A 223 -18.43 -0.04 -27.41
N SER A 224 -19.35 -0.01 -28.40
CA SER A 224 -19.66 1.20 -29.16
C SER A 224 -20.39 2.25 -28.30
N GLU A 225 -21.29 1.82 -27.42
CA GLU A 225 -21.97 2.69 -26.44
C GLU A 225 -20.96 3.29 -25.45
N GLY A 226 -20.00 2.48 -24.98
CA GLY A 226 -18.90 2.94 -24.11
C GLY A 226 -18.02 4.00 -24.78
N ALA A 227 -17.62 3.77 -26.04
CA ALA A 227 -16.84 4.76 -26.82
C ALA A 227 -17.63 6.07 -27.06
N ALA A 228 -18.94 5.98 -27.22
CA ALA A 228 -19.78 7.19 -27.33
C ALA A 228 -19.85 7.96 -26.00
N ALA A 229 -20.01 7.26 -24.88
CA ALA A 229 -20.02 7.86 -23.54
C ALA A 229 -18.67 8.53 -23.21
N GLU A 230 -17.52 7.90 -23.57
CA GLU A 230 -16.19 8.51 -23.43
C GLU A 230 -16.09 9.83 -24.21
N LYS A 231 -16.54 9.84 -25.47
CA LYS A 231 -16.55 11.04 -26.30
C LYS A 231 -17.47 12.14 -25.74
N GLU A 232 -18.59 11.78 -25.14
CA GLU A 232 -19.47 12.73 -24.46
C GLU A 232 -18.79 13.34 -23.24
N TRP A 233 -18.10 12.51 -22.45
CA TRP A 233 -17.32 12.98 -21.30
C TRP A 233 -16.16 13.89 -21.72
N ASP A 234 -15.44 13.56 -22.80
CA ASP A 234 -14.38 14.43 -23.36
C ASP A 234 -14.95 15.79 -23.78
N SER A 235 -16.12 15.79 -24.44
CA SER A 235 -16.80 17.03 -24.81
C SER A 235 -17.27 17.85 -23.61
N LEU A 236 -17.66 17.18 -22.52
CA LEU A 236 -17.98 17.83 -21.25
C LEU A 236 -16.73 18.43 -20.63
N LEU A 237 -15.58 17.72 -20.65
CA LEU A 237 -14.30 18.19 -20.13
C LEU A 237 -13.80 19.42 -20.93
N GLU A 238 -14.03 19.49 -22.23
CA GLU A 238 -13.69 20.67 -23.03
C GLU A 238 -14.50 21.90 -22.61
N LYS A 239 -15.82 21.75 -22.42
CA LYS A 239 -16.69 22.82 -21.91
C LYS A 239 -16.29 23.23 -20.50
N TYR A 240 -16.07 22.24 -19.62
CA TYR A 240 -15.57 22.46 -18.27
C TYR A 240 -14.26 23.24 -18.26
N SER A 241 -13.34 22.93 -19.19
CA SER A 241 -12.06 23.62 -19.33
C SER A 241 -12.19 25.10 -19.72
N SER A 242 -13.29 25.47 -20.35
CA SER A 242 -13.57 26.87 -20.71
C SER A 242 -14.13 27.66 -19.54
N GLU A 243 -14.96 27.05 -18.69
CA GLU A 243 -15.65 27.70 -17.56
C GLU A 243 -14.86 27.59 -16.23
N HIS A 244 -14.17 26.47 -16.01
CA HIS A 244 -13.46 26.13 -14.77
C HIS A 244 -11.98 25.80 -15.04
N LYS A 245 -11.23 26.75 -15.63
CA LYS A 245 -9.87 26.56 -16.17
C LYS A 245 -8.91 25.89 -15.21
N ASP A 246 -8.85 26.37 -13.95
CA ASP A 246 -7.88 25.88 -12.96
C ASP A 246 -8.21 24.46 -12.50
N LEU A 247 -9.50 24.17 -12.27
CA LEU A 247 -9.96 22.84 -11.90
C LEU A 247 -9.77 21.83 -13.05
N ALA A 248 -10.02 22.26 -14.28
CA ALA A 248 -9.78 21.41 -15.45
C ALA A 248 -8.30 21.11 -15.66
N ALA A 249 -7.43 22.09 -15.45
CA ALA A 249 -5.98 21.90 -15.50
C ALA A 249 -5.51 20.91 -14.42
N ASP A 250 -6.01 21.06 -13.19
CA ASP A 250 -5.70 20.13 -12.09
C ASP A 250 -6.22 18.72 -12.39
N LEU A 251 -7.46 18.58 -12.87
CA LEU A 251 -8.02 17.29 -13.25
C LEU A 251 -7.18 16.59 -14.33
N LYS A 252 -6.89 17.29 -15.44
CA LYS A 252 -6.06 16.76 -16.53
C LYS A 252 -4.67 16.33 -16.05
N ARG A 253 -4.06 17.10 -15.14
CA ARG A 253 -2.79 16.76 -14.52
C ARG A 253 -2.89 15.47 -13.69
N ARG A 254 -3.91 15.37 -12.82
CA ARG A 254 -4.13 14.16 -11.97
C ARG A 254 -4.36 12.91 -12.81
N LEU A 255 -5.16 13.00 -13.88
CA LEU A 255 -5.40 11.88 -14.80
C LEU A 255 -4.11 11.36 -15.48
N THR A 256 -3.09 12.23 -15.62
CA THR A 256 -1.75 11.80 -16.09
C THR A 256 -0.81 11.40 -14.94
N ARG A 257 -1.28 11.35 -13.70
CA ARG A 257 -0.51 11.03 -12.48
C ARG A 257 0.71 11.93 -12.23
N LYS A 258 0.78 13.09 -12.86
CA LYS A 258 1.86 14.08 -12.69
C LYS A 258 1.60 14.92 -11.44
N LEU A 259 2.68 15.20 -10.71
CA LEU A 259 2.64 16.15 -9.60
C LEU A 259 2.64 17.60 -10.10
N PRO A 260 2.15 18.58 -9.31
CA PRO A 260 2.27 20.00 -9.64
C PRO A 260 3.72 20.44 -9.81
N GLU A 261 3.99 21.38 -10.70
CA GLU A 261 5.35 21.94 -10.86
C GLU A 261 5.77 22.71 -9.60
N GLY A 262 7.04 22.58 -9.21
CA GLY A 262 7.63 23.29 -8.08
C GLY A 262 7.19 22.83 -6.69
N TRP A 263 6.37 21.79 -6.57
CA TRP A 263 5.92 21.27 -5.27
C TRP A 263 7.09 20.88 -4.35
N GLN A 264 8.16 20.36 -4.93
CA GLN A 264 9.36 19.92 -4.20
C GLN A 264 10.10 21.06 -3.50
N GLU A 265 9.93 22.30 -3.97
CA GLU A 265 10.51 23.50 -3.36
C GLU A 265 9.87 23.84 -2.00
N LYS A 266 8.71 23.24 -1.70
CA LYS A 266 8.02 23.39 -0.43
C LYS A 266 8.52 22.41 0.64
N LEU A 267 9.33 21.41 0.26
CA LEU A 267 9.86 20.45 1.23
C LEU A 267 10.75 21.18 2.25
N PRO A 268 10.55 20.95 3.55
CA PRO A 268 11.38 21.53 4.60
C PRO A 268 12.84 21.12 4.46
N VAL A 269 13.74 22.06 4.72
CA VAL A 269 15.20 21.83 4.76
C VAL A 269 15.69 22.25 6.13
N TYR A 270 16.49 21.39 6.76
CA TYR A 270 16.96 21.56 8.12
C TYR A 270 18.47 21.76 8.18
N LYS A 271 18.90 22.51 9.21
CA LYS A 271 20.32 22.77 9.53
C LYS A 271 20.70 22.03 10.81
N PRO A 272 21.96 21.67 11.01
CA PRO A 272 22.42 21.04 12.26
C PRO A 272 22.14 21.83 13.55
N THR A 273 21.94 23.15 13.40
CA THR A 273 21.60 24.06 14.51
C THR A 273 20.12 24.08 14.88
N ASP A 274 19.27 23.47 14.05
CA ASP A 274 17.84 23.41 14.33
C ASP A 274 17.59 22.43 15.51
N LYS A 275 16.50 22.67 16.25
CA LYS A 275 16.19 21.88 17.44
C LYS A 275 16.01 20.39 17.11
N PRO A 276 16.42 19.48 17.99
CA PRO A 276 16.08 18.06 17.87
C PRO A 276 14.56 17.85 17.87
N GLU A 277 14.08 17.03 16.97
CA GLU A 277 12.65 16.74 16.83
C GLU A 277 12.41 15.30 16.39
N ALA A 278 11.31 14.68 16.85
CA ALA A 278 10.96 13.30 16.44
C ALA A 278 10.62 13.26 14.95
N SER A 279 11.07 12.22 14.23
CA SER A 279 10.82 12.15 12.78
C SER A 279 9.33 12.07 12.43
N ARG A 280 8.45 11.58 13.31
CA ARG A 280 6.99 11.72 13.14
C ARG A 280 6.51 13.18 13.13
N LYS A 281 7.16 14.08 13.89
CA LYS A 281 6.88 15.52 13.89
C LYS A 281 7.48 16.22 12.66
N LEU A 282 8.64 15.79 12.23
CA LEU A 282 9.24 16.23 10.98
C LEU A 282 8.37 15.83 9.78
N SER A 283 7.75 14.65 9.83
CA SER A 283 6.74 14.21 8.87
C SER A 283 5.48 15.10 8.86
N GLU A 284 4.97 15.50 10.03
CA GLU A 284 3.87 16.48 10.13
C GLU A 284 4.26 17.81 9.47
N SER A 285 5.51 18.26 9.69
CA SER A 285 6.02 19.48 9.08
C SER A 285 6.10 19.38 7.54
N VAL A 286 6.46 18.22 7.00
CA VAL A 286 6.41 17.98 5.55
C VAL A 286 4.98 18.04 5.05
N LEU A 287 4.04 17.33 5.68
CA LEU A 287 2.62 17.34 5.29
C LEU A 287 2.03 18.75 5.33
N GLU A 288 2.33 19.54 6.37
CA GLU A 288 1.89 20.94 6.46
C GLU A 288 2.46 21.81 5.34
N ALA A 289 3.73 21.59 4.96
CA ALA A 289 4.42 22.37 3.95
C ALA A 289 3.94 22.10 2.52
N ILE A 290 3.63 20.83 2.21
CA ILE A 290 3.22 20.42 0.87
C ILE A 290 1.70 20.37 0.67
N TYR A 291 0.93 20.61 1.71
CA TYR A 291 -0.52 20.52 1.72
C TYR A 291 -1.23 21.26 0.57
N GLU A 292 -0.85 22.52 0.33
CA GLU A 292 -1.43 23.32 -0.76
C GLU A 292 -0.78 23.02 -2.12
N ALA A 293 0.48 22.57 -2.11
CA ALA A 293 1.24 22.29 -3.32
C ALA A 293 0.91 20.93 -3.97
N VAL A 294 0.37 19.97 -3.20
CA VAL A 294 -0.01 18.64 -3.69
C VAL A 294 -1.48 18.38 -3.32
N PRO A 295 -2.43 18.99 -4.03
CA PRO A 295 -3.86 18.94 -3.68
C PRO A 295 -4.49 17.54 -3.79
N GLU A 296 -3.87 16.60 -4.49
CA GLU A 296 -4.29 15.22 -4.58
C GLU A 296 -3.82 14.33 -3.41
N LEU A 297 -2.99 14.83 -2.51
CA LEU A 297 -2.55 14.09 -1.33
C LEU A 297 -3.71 14.00 -0.33
N LEU A 298 -4.15 12.77 -0.06
CA LEU A 298 -5.18 12.43 0.92
C LEU A 298 -4.53 11.64 2.04
N SER A 299 -4.39 12.27 3.21
CA SER A 299 -3.79 11.64 4.39
C SER A 299 -4.84 11.07 5.34
N GLY A 300 -4.44 10.23 6.27
CA GLY A 300 -5.34 9.67 7.27
C GLY A 300 -4.63 8.87 8.35
N SER A 301 -5.40 8.23 9.22
CA SER A 301 -4.85 7.37 10.27
C SER A 301 -5.86 6.33 10.74
N ALA A 302 -5.36 5.18 11.18
CA ALA A 302 -6.14 4.15 11.86
C ALA A 302 -6.31 4.49 13.34
N ASP A 303 -7.09 5.55 13.62
CA ASP A 303 -7.43 6.07 14.97
C ASP A 303 -6.24 6.55 15.82
N LEU A 304 -5.11 6.85 15.19
CA LEU A 304 -3.87 7.29 15.85
C LEU A 304 -3.43 8.69 15.40
N THR A 305 -4.36 9.54 14.96
CA THR A 305 -4.08 10.87 14.39
C THR A 305 -3.06 11.69 15.18
N GLY A 306 -3.27 11.86 16.49
CA GLY A 306 -2.40 12.65 17.36
C GLY A 306 -1.05 11.97 17.65
N SER A 307 -0.97 10.66 17.54
CA SER A 307 0.26 9.89 17.73
C SER A 307 1.08 9.79 16.44
N ASN A 308 0.42 9.59 15.29
CA ASN A 308 1.08 9.51 14.00
C ASN A 308 1.45 10.88 13.40
N ASN A 309 0.79 11.96 13.86
CA ASN A 309 0.95 13.32 13.31
C ASN A 309 0.72 13.38 11.80
N THR A 310 -0.36 12.76 11.34
CA THR A 310 -0.72 12.66 9.91
C THR A 310 -1.66 13.77 9.45
N ARG A 311 -2.12 14.65 10.37
CA ARG A 311 -3.11 15.68 10.10
C ARG A 311 -2.49 17.08 10.19
N TRP A 312 -2.55 17.85 9.12
CA TRP A 312 -2.16 19.26 9.11
C TRP A 312 -3.27 20.16 9.70
N LYS A 313 -2.91 21.39 10.08
CA LYS A 313 -3.79 22.30 10.85
C LYS A 313 -5.11 22.64 10.15
N LYS A 314 -5.08 22.81 8.82
CA LYS A 314 -6.25 23.17 8.02
C LYS A 314 -6.95 21.98 7.38
N ALA A 315 -6.61 20.76 7.77
CA ALA A 315 -7.20 19.57 7.18
C ALA A 315 -8.71 19.50 7.47
N ILE A 316 -9.49 19.29 6.43
CA ILE A 316 -10.91 18.97 6.50
C ILE A 316 -11.04 17.46 6.38
N ASP A 317 -11.86 16.87 7.24
CA ASP A 317 -12.09 15.44 7.23
C ASP A 317 -12.93 15.03 6.00
N PHE A 318 -12.54 13.96 5.32
CA PHE A 318 -13.33 13.32 4.28
C PHE A 318 -14.51 12.60 4.92
N GLN A 319 -15.69 13.19 4.82
CA GLN A 319 -16.91 12.71 5.46
C GLN A 319 -18.14 13.08 4.61
N PRO A 320 -19.23 12.32 4.70
CA PRO A 320 -20.49 12.74 4.11
C PRO A 320 -20.99 14.04 4.76
N PRO A 321 -21.38 15.05 3.97
CA PRO A 321 -21.86 16.33 4.50
C PRO A 321 -23.06 16.22 5.47
N SER A 322 -23.86 15.17 5.33
CA SER A 322 -25.00 14.85 6.21
C SER A 322 -24.62 14.67 7.68
N LEU A 323 -23.37 14.30 7.98
CA LEU A 323 -22.89 14.15 9.36
C LEU A 323 -22.45 15.49 10.00
N GLY A 324 -22.26 16.56 9.21
CA GLY A 324 -21.86 17.88 9.71
C GLY A 324 -20.45 17.98 10.30
N ILE A 325 -19.58 17.00 10.03
CA ILE A 325 -18.21 16.91 10.59
C ILE A 325 -17.12 16.91 9.54
N GLY A 326 -17.47 17.12 8.27
CA GLY A 326 -16.55 17.16 7.13
C GLY A 326 -17.30 17.31 5.82
N GLU A 327 -16.61 17.05 4.72
CA GLU A 327 -17.16 17.14 3.37
C GLU A 327 -16.45 16.17 2.41
N TRP A 328 -17.06 15.89 1.27
CA TRP A 328 -16.48 14.97 0.27
C TRP A 328 -15.16 15.48 -0.32
N SER A 329 -14.95 16.78 -0.40
CA SER A 329 -13.67 17.38 -0.83
C SER A 329 -12.59 17.34 0.26
N GLY A 330 -12.92 16.90 1.48
CA GLY A 330 -11.99 16.75 2.59
C GLY A 330 -10.82 15.82 2.25
N ARG A 331 -9.64 16.12 2.77
CA ARG A 331 -8.39 15.40 2.46
C ARG A 331 -7.78 14.67 3.66
N TYR A 332 -8.55 14.52 4.73
CA TYR A 332 -8.14 13.74 5.89
C TYR A 332 -9.12 12.60 6.15
N PHE A 333 -8.65 11.37 6.02
CA PHE A 333 -9.46 10.16 6.15
C PHE A 333 -9.32 9.54 7.56
N ARG A 334 -10.43 9.36 8.26
CA ARG A 334 -10.47 8.68 9.56
C ARG A 334 -10.87 7.22 9.35
N TYR A 335 -9.86 6.34 9.28
CA TYR A 335 -10.10 4.91 9.04
C TYR A 335 -10.67 4.18 10.27
N GLY A 336 -10.52 4.75 11.49
CA GLY A 336 -10.80 4.03 12.73
C GLY A 336 -9.75 2.94 13.01
N VAL A 337 -9.97 2.12 14.02
CA VAL A 337 -9.05 1.00 14.37
C VAL A 337 -9.24 -0.14 13.36
N ARG A 338 -8.74 0.05 12.14
CA ARG A 338 -8.92 -0.83 10.98
C ARG A 338 -7.71 -0.75 10.05
N GLU A 339 -6.55 -1.22 10.50
CA GLU A 339 -5.29 -1.12 9.74
C GLU A 339 -5.37 -1.88 8.42
N HIS A 340 -5.98 -3.07 8.41
CA HIS A 340 -6.08 -3.90 7.21
C HIS A 340 -6.97 -3.25 6.15
N ALA A 341 -8.17 -2.80 6.54
CA ALA A 341 -9.05 -2.06 5.63
C ALA A 341 -8.42 -0.74 5.19
N MET A 342 -7.75 0.01 6.09
CA MET A 342 -7.03 1.24 5.73
C MET A 342 -6.09 0.99 4.55
N ALA A 343 -5.22 -0.01 4.66
CA ALA A 343 -4.24 -0.32 3.61
C ALA A 343 -4.91 -0.73 2.29
N ALA A 344 -5.95 -1.57 2.33
CA ALA A 344 -6.64 -2.01 1.14
C ALA A 344 -7.56 -0.93 0.52
N ILE A 345 -8.19 -0.08 1.34
CA ILE A 345 -8.91 1.11 0.86
C ILE A 345 -7.95 2.07 0.16
N MET A 346 -6.73 2.26 0.71
CA MET A 346 -5.69 3.06 0.05
C MET A 346 -5.30 2.49 -1.31
N ASN A 347 -5.25 1.16 -1.48
CA ASN A 347 -5.02 0.55 -2.79
C ASN A 347 -6.12 0.93 -3.79
N GLY A 348 -7.38 0.91 -3.38
CA GLY A 348 -8.50 1.35 -4.21
C GLY A 348 -8.46 2.85 -4.54
N LEU A 349 -8.15 3.69 -3.56
CA LEU A 349 -7.95 5.13 -3.76
C LEU A 349 -6.84 5.41 -4.80
N ALA A 350 -5.70 4.70 -4.69
CA ALA A 350 -4.59 4.85 -5.63
C ALA A 350 -4.92 4.32 -7.02
N ALA A 351 -5.66 3.20 -7.12
CA ALA A 351 -6.09 2.60 -8.38
C ALA A 351 -7.03 3.51 -9.17
N TYR A 352 -7.89 4.28 -8.50
CA TYR A 352 -8.77 5.26 -9.14
C TYR A 352 -7.99 6.38 -9.86
N GLY A 353 -6.80 6.73 -9.37
CA GLY A 353 -5.83 7.57 -10.07
C GLY A 353 -5.94 9.09 -9.84
N THR A 354 -6.97 9.59 -9.14
CA THR A 354 -7.17 11.04 -8.89
C THR A 354 -6.60 11.53 -7.57
N VAL A 355 -6.20 10.61 -6.67
CA VAL A 355 -5.66 10.90 -5.34
C VAL A 355 -4.40 10.09 -5.05
N ILE A 356 -3.57 10.59 -4.15
CA ILE A 356 -2.40 9.90 -3.59
C ILE A 356 -2.71 9.63 -2.12
N PRO A 357 -3.00 8.38 -1.73
CA PRO A 357 -3.32 8.07 -0.35
C PRO A 357 -2.07 7.95 0.52
N ALA A 358 -2.18 8.49 1.75
CA ALA A 358 -1.21 8.30 2.81
C ALA A 358 -1.96 7.90 4.10
N GLY A 359 -1.57 6.81 4.75
CA GLY A 359 -2.25 6.31 5.93
C GLY A 359 -1.30 5.98 7.07
N GLY A 360 -1.65 6.42 8.29
CA GLY A 360 -0.82 6.27 9.48
C GLY A 360 -1.31 5.20 10.45
N THR A 361 -0.34 4.47 11.00
CA THR A 361 -0.50 3.60 12.18
C THR A 361 0.87 3.46 12.86
N PHE A 362 0.96 2.70 13.96
CA PHE A 362 2.25 2.31 14.52
C PHE A 362 2.94 1.26 13.64
N LEU A 363 4.26 1.32 13.54
CA LEU A 363 5.01 0.40 12.68
C LEU A 363 4.69 -1.07 12.99
N ASN A 364 4.61 -1.42 14.26
CA ASN A 364 4.26 -2.78 14.66
C ASN A 364 2.87 -3.22 14.13
N PHE A 365 1.93 -2.28 14.02
CA PHE A 365 0.55 -2.58 13.61
C PHE A 365 0.35 -2.58 12.09
N VAL A 366 1.33 -2.15 11.30
CA VAL A 366 1.34 -2.41 9.85
C VAL A 366 1.29 -3.92 9.57
N SER A 367 1.74 -4.74 10.52
CA SER A 367 1.66 -6.21 10.42
C SER A 367 0.23 -6.74 10.28
N TYR A 368 -0.79 -6.06 10.87
CA TYR A 368 -2.21 -6.40 10.64
C TYR A 368 -2.61 -6.23 9.17
N ALA A 369 -1.96 -5.32 8.46
CA ALA A 369 -2.25 -4.97 7.08
C ALA A 369 -1.33 -5.65 6.05
N ALA A 370 -0.47 -6.58 6.46
CA ALA A 370 0.59 -7.15 5.62
C ALA A 370 0.09 -7.67 4.25
N GLY A 371 -1.09 -8.30 4.22
CA GLY A 371 -1.71 -8.76 2.97
C GLY A 371 -2.03 -7.62 1.99
N ALA A 372 -2.60 -6.54 2.49
CA ALA A 372 -2.92 -5.36 1.68
C ALA A 372 -1.67 -4.58 1.25
N VAL A 373 -0.67 -4.46 2.13
CA VAL A 373 0.63 -3.85 1.81
C VAL A 373 1.34 -4.63 0.70
N ARG A 374 1.29 -5.96 0.75
CA ARG A 374 1.83 -6.81 -0.32
C ARG A 374 1.13 -6.54 -1.65
N LEU A 375 -0.19 -6.37 -1.64
CA LEU A 375 -0.96 -6.06 -2.86
C LEU A 375 -0.69 -4.65 -3.38
N SER A 376 -0.37 -3.66 -2.53
CA SER A 376 0.10 -2.36 -3.02
C SER A 376 1.34 -2.51 -3.91
N ALA A 377 2.31 -3.33 -3.46
CA ALA A 377 3.54 -3.59 -4.20
C ALA A 377 3.31 -4.39 -5.49
N LEU A 378 2.52 -5.48 -5.39
CA LEU A 378 2.18 -6.34 -6.52
C LEU A 378 1.38 -5.60 -7.61
N SER A 379 0.47 -4.71 -7.19
CA SER A 379 -0.38 -3.92 -8.09
C SER A 379 0.26 -2.60 -8.53
N HIS A 380 1.53 -2.36 -8.21
CA HIS A 380 2.25 -1.14 -8.58
C HIS A 380 1.52 0.15 -8.17
N GLN A 381 0.93 0.17 -6.97
CA GLN A 381 0.16 1.32 -6.47
C GLN A 381 1.03 2.28 -5.66
N ARG A 382 0.91 3.58 -5.94
CA ARG A 382 1.55 4.63 -5.14
C ARG A 382 0.76 4.87 -3.86
N VAL A 383 1.13 4.16 -2.80
CA VAL A 383 0.57 4.27 -1.46
C VAL A 383 1.66 4.64 -0.47
N ILE A 384 1.40 5.55 0.46
CA ILE A 384 2.35 5.98 1.47
C ILE A 384 1.88 5.52 2.85
N TYR A 385 2.65 4.64 3.48
CA TYR A 385 2.43 4.17 4.85
C TYR A 385 3.25 5.00 5.83
N ILE A 386 2.60 5.75 6.72
CA ILE A 386 3.23 6.59 7.75
C ILE A 386 3.27 5.77 9.04
N ALA A 387 4.34 5.00 9.23
CA ALA A 387 4.50 4.01 10.28
C ALA A 387 5.32 4.57 11.44
N THR A 388 4.67 5.13 12.46
CA THR A 388 5.36 5.75 13.59
C THR A 388 5.68 4.77 14.71
N HIS A 389 6.42 5.21 15.76
CA HIS A 389 6.84 4.36 16.87
C HIS A 389 7.71 3.21 16.37
N ASP A 390 8.75 3.58 15.63
CA ASP A 390 9.57 2.72 14.78
C ASP A 390 10.43 1.68 15.51
N SER A 391 10.62 1.81 16.82
CA SER A 391 11.61 0.99 17.53
C SER A 391 11.32 0.87 19.03
N ILE A 392 12.19 0.20 19.77
CA ILE A 392 12.18 0.20 21.25
C ILE A 392 12.28 1.62 21.84
N GLY A 393 12.62 2.61 21.01
CA GLY A 393 12.64 4.03 21.35
C GLY A 393 11.27 4.63 21.67
N LEU A 394 10.17 3.91 21.42
CA LEU A 394 8.85 4.31 21.88
C LEU A 394 8.69 4.22 23.41
N GLY A 395 9.44 3.31 24.06
CA GLY A 395 9.61 3.28 25.51
C GLY A 395 8.58 2.44 26.26
N GLU A 396 7.76 3.08 27.06
CA GLU A 396 6.94 2.50 28.13
C GLU A 396 5.88 1.51 27.67
N ASP A 397 5.35 1.64 26.43
CA ASP A 397 4.34 0.73 25.87
C ASP A 397 4.85 -0.70 25.72
N GLY A 398 6.18 -0.86 25.64
CA GLY A 398 6.85 -2.15 25.76
C GLY A 398 6.73 -3.07 24.54
N PRO A 399 7.03 -4.37 24.72
CA PRO A 399 7.23 -5.33 23.63
C PRO A 399 6.03 -5.51 22.68
N THR A 400 4.80 -5.30 23.15
CA THR A 400 3.59 -5.41 22.29
C THR A 400 3.52 -4.32 21.22
N HIS A 401 4.22 -3.21 21.41
CA HIS A 401 4.24 -2.05 20.51
C HIS A 401 5.59 -1.84 19.84
N GLN A 402 6.66 -2.45 20.39
CA GLN A 402 8.04 -2.31 19.91
C GLN A 402 8.31 -3.27 18.75
N PRO A 403 8.42 -2.79 17.50
CA PRO A 403 8.75 -3.64 16.35
C PRO A 403 10.21 -4.11 16.45
N ILE A 404 10.44 -5.35 16.08
CA ILE A 404 11.77 -5.95 15.99
C ILE A 404 12.00 -6.50 14.58
N GLU A 405 11.11 -7.38 14.13
CA GLU A 405 11.15 -8.07 12.84
C GLU A 405 10.49 -7.29 11.69
N THR A 406 9.70 -6.29 12.01
CA THR A 406 8.77 -5.64 11.06
C THR A 406 9.47 -5.00 9.87
N LEU A 407 10.61 -4.31 10.09
CA LEU A 407 11.37 -3.74 8.96
C LEU A 407 11.95 -4.82 8.06
N ALA A 408 12.50 -5.90 8.62
CA ALA A 408 13.03 -7.02 7.83
C ALA A 408 11.93 -7.68 6.99
N HIS A 409 10.72 -7.83 7.56
CA HIS A 409 9.55 -8.33 6.83
C HIS A 409 9.24 -7.49 5.60
N PHE A 410 9.11 -6.16 5.76
CA PHE A 410 8.71 -5.29 4.66
C PHE A 410 9.85 -5.00 3.68
N ARG A 411 11.12 -5.00 4.10
CA ARG A 411 12.29 -4.97 3.21
C ARG A 411 12.42 -6.21 2.33
N ALA A 412 11.76 -7.32 2.69
CA ALA A 412 11.72 -8.53 1.88
C ALA A 412 10.68 -8.47 0.75
N LEU A 413 9.78 -7.48 0.73
CA LEU A 413 8.77 -7.35 -0.33
C LEU A 413 9.39 -6.79 -1.62
N PRO A 414 9.20 -7.47 -2.77
CA PRO A 414 9.56 -6.88 -4.05
C PRO A 414 8.76 -5.60 -4.33
N ASN A 415 9.33 -4.66 -5.07
CA ASN A 415 8.69 -3.40 -5.44
C ASN A 415 8.09 -2.62 -4.25
N PHE A 416 8.84 -2.53 -3.14
CA PHE A 416 8.41 -1.83 -1.93
C PHE A 416 9.58 -1.06 -1.32
N MET A 417 9.40 0.21 -0.95
CA MET A 417 10.44 1.05 -0.36
C MET A 417 10.21 1.20 1.15
N VAL A 418 11.23 0.89 1.94
CA VAL A 418 11.20 1.05 3.40
C VAL A 418 12.17 2.15 3.83
N TRP A 419 11.61 3.29 4.22
CA TRP A 419 12.35 4.45 4.69
C TRP A 419 12.41 4.48 6.21
N ARG A 420 13.60 4.71 6.76
CA ARG A 420 13.82 4.97 8.18
C ARG A 420 14.74 6.17 8.36
N PRO A 421 14.17 7.40 8.29
CA PRO A 421 14.95 8.64 8.27
C PRO A 421 15.57 8.96 9.63
N ALA A 422 16.80 9.49 9.62
CA ALA A 422 17.56 9.88 10.79
C ALA A 422 17.34 11.34 11.23
N ASP A 423 16.80 12.17 10.34
CA ASP A 423 16.55 13.59 10.61
C ASP A 423 15.49 14.19 9.66
N GLY A 424 15.35 15.52 9.68
CA GLY A 424 14.40 16.24 8.87
C GLY A 424 14.70 16.23 7.38
N ASN A 425 15.97 16.30 6.98
CA ASN A 425 16.35 16.26 5.57
C ASN A 425 16.09 14.88 4.95
N GLU A 426 16.39 13.82 5.68
CA GLU A 426 16.05 12.45 5.24
C GLU A 426 14.54 12.21 5.23
N THR A 427 13.78 12.82 6.16
CA THR A 427 12.31 12.76 6.16
C THR A 427 11.75 13.44 4.90
N SER A 428 12.25 14.62 4.55
CA SER A 428 11.88 15.32 3.30
C SER A 428 12.26 14.52 2.06
N ALA A 429 13.43 13.86 2.06
CA ALA A 429 13.87 12.98 0.98
C ALA A 429 12.95 11.76 0.81
N ALA A 430 12.51 11.13 1.92
CA ALA A 430 11.57 10.03 1.91
C ALA A 430 10.23 10.42 1.24
N TYR A 431 9.67 11.56 1.62
CA TYR A 431 8.46 12.09 0.97
C TYR A 431 8.67 12.45 -0.50
N TYR A 432 9.84 13.04 -0.85
CA TYR A 432 10.16 13.32 -2.25
C TYR A 432 10.09 12.06 -3.10
N VAL A 433 10.77 11.00 -2.68
CA VAL A 433 10.80 9.74 -3.44
C VAL A 433 9.44 9.05 -3.40
N ALA A 434 8.77 8.98 -2.26
CA ALA A 434 7.44 8.37 -2.14
C ALA A 434 6.40 9.02 -3.06
N LEU A 435 6.41 10.35 -3.19
CA LEU A 435 5.49 11.08 -4.06
C LEU A 435 5.86 10.96 -5.54
N THR A 436 7.14 10.91 -5.89
CA THR A 436 7.59 10.79 -7.28
C THR A 436 7.55 9.37 -7.83
N SER A 437 7.57 8.36 -6.97
CA SER A 437 7.50 6.94 -7.37
C SER A 437 6.08 6.53 -7.71
N GLN A 438 5.72 6.59 -8.99
CA GLN A 438 4.34 6.36 -9.44
C GLN A 438 3.85 4.91 -9.28
N ASN A 439 4.77 3.94 -9.28
CA ASN A 439 4.48 2.51 -9.35
C ASN A 439 5.03 1.69 -8.16
N THR A 440 5.53 2.37 -7.13
CA THR A 440 6.13 1.72 -5.97
C THR A 440 5.61 2.36 -4.69
N PRO A 441 4.97 1.58 -3.79
CA PRO A 441 4.57 2.07 -2.49
C PRO A 441 5.76 2.29 -1.56
N SER A 442 5.57 3.16 -0.56
CA SER A 442 6.60 3.50 0.43
C SER A 442 6.07 3.38 1.85
N LEU A 443 6.86 2.81 2.75
CA LEU A 443 6.65 2.81 4.19
C LEU A 443 7.71 3.72 4.85
N LEU A 444 7.25 4.69 5.63
CA LEU A 444 8.08 5.62 6.39
C LEU A 444 8.05 5.21 7.86
N ALA A 445 9.12 4.59 8.34
CA ALA A 445 9.30 4.21 9.75
C ALA A 445 9.84 5.39 10.55
N LEU A 446 9.00 5.97 11.43
CA LEU A 446 9.24 7.26 12.07
C LEU A 446 9.32 7.13 13.59
N THR A 447 10.27 7.85 14.20
CA THR A 447 10.53 7.80 15.64
C THR A 447 9.46 8.51 16.47
N ARG A 448 9.27 8.03 17.72
CA ARG A 448 8.58 8.76 18.79
C ARG A 448 9.53 9.73 19.50
N GLN A 449 10.78 9.32 19.72
CA GLN A 449 11.81 10.12 20.39
C GLN A 449 12.41 11.17 19.44
N ASN A 450 12.90 12.26 20.00
CA ASN A 450 13.56 13.32 19.26
C ASN A 450 14.94 12.89 18.74
N LEU A 451 15.26 13.32 17.53
CA LEU A 451 16.55 13.12 16.86
C LEU A 451 17.20 14.47 16.55
N PRO A 452 18.53 14.60 16.65
CA PRO A 452 19.24 15.81 16.21
C PRO A 452 19.19 15.93 14.69
N GLN A 453 19.34 17.15 14.17
CA GLN A 453 19.61 17.38 12.76
C GLN A 453 21.11 17.11 12.49
N LEU A 454 21.41 16.35 11.45
CA LEU A 454 22.76 15.83 11.20
C LEU A 454 23.60 16.77 10.32
N GLU A 455 24.86 16.96 10.69
CA GLU A 455 25.85 17.57 9.82
C GLU A 455 26.11 16.63 8.61
N GLY A 456 26.09 17.11 7.40
CA GLY A 456 26.25 16.30 6.18
C GLY A 456 24.96 15.66 5.65
N SER A 457 23.84 15.77 6.38
CA SER A 457 22.51 15.39 5.87
C SER A 457 21.97 16.49 4.96
N THR A 458 21.51 16.11 3.79
CA THR A 458 20.77 16.96 2.84
C THR A 458 19.68 16.17 2.15
N VAL A 459 18.63 16.83 1.69
CA VAL A 459 17.60 16.17 0.87
C VAL A 459 18.23 15.49 -0.35
N ALA A 460 19.18 16.16 -1.02
CA ALA A 460 19.89 15.63 -2.19
C ALA A 460 20.71 14.35 -1.91
N ASN A 461 21.24 14.19 -0.69
CA ASN A 461 21.89 12.96 -0.27
C ASN A 461 20.87 11.89 0.09
N GLY A 462 19.82 12.25 0.84
CA GLY A 462 18.79 11.33 1.29
C GLY A 462 18.03 10.63 0.14
N ILE A 463 17.73 11.33 -0.95
CA ILE A 463 17.03 10.76 -2.12
C ILE A 463 17.79 9.62 -2.82
N LYS A 464 19.08 9.43 -2.51
CA LYS A 464 19.89 8.31 -3.02
C LYS A 464 19.73 7.03 -2.19
N GLY A 465 18.97 7.08 -1.09
CA GLY A 465 18.70 5.95 -0.21
C GLY A 465 19.84 5.59 0.75
N GLY A 466 21.04 6.11 0.52
CA GLY A 466 22.21 5.95 1.40
C GLY A 466 23.34 6.87 1.01
N TYR A 467 24.09 7.36 1.97
CA TYR A 467 25.20 8.30 1.76
C TYR A 467 26.18 8.29 2.92
N VAL A 468 27.38 8.83 2.69
CA VAL A 468 28.39 9.01 3.75
C VAL A 468 28.03 10.23 4.59
N ALA A 469 27.56 10.00 5.82
CA ALA A 469 27.21 11.04 6.78
C ALA A 469 28.43 11.66 7.46
N LEU A 470 29.47 10.86 7.70
CA LEU A 470 30.76 11.32 8.21
C LEU A 470 31.89 10.61 7.46
N GLU A 471 32.69 11.35 6.74
CA GLU A 471 33.86 10.83 6.03
C GLU A 471 35.10 10.85 6.92
N ASN A 472 35.85 9.75 6.86
CA ASN A 472 37.21 9.67 7.40
C ASN A 472 38.02 8.74 6.50
N ARG A 473 39.04 9.29 5.82
CA ARG A 473 39.85 8.53 4.87
C ARG A 473 40.70 7.44 5.51
N ASP A 474 41.09 7.63 6.77
CA ASP A 474 41.90 6.68 7.54
C ASP A 474 41.05 5.85 8.50
N ALA A 475 39.78 5.59 8.13
CA ALA A 475 38.87 4.85 8.96
C ALA A 475 39.26 3.38 9.11
N HIS A 476 39.28 2.91 10.35
CA HIS A 476 39.49 1.50 10.70
C HIS A 476 38.21 0.69 10.59
N VAL A 477 37.02 1.33 10.62
CA VAL A 477 35.70 0.68 10.50
C VAL A 477 34.71 1.63 9.85
N THR A 478 33.79 1.07 9.07
CA THR A 478 32.60 1.76 8.58
C THR A 478 31.40 1.37 9.44
N LEU A 479 30.73 2.34 10.05
CA LEU A 479 29.46 2.16 10.75
C LEU A 479 28.31 2.50 9.78
N VAL A 480 27.41 1.57 9.53
CA VAL A 480 26.24 1.78 8.67
C VAL A 480 24.98 1.72 9.53
N ALA A 481 24.17 2.74 9.50
CA ALA A 481 22.98 2.82 10.35
C ALA A 481 21.78 3.43 9.63
N THR A 482 20.59 3.29 10.22
CA THR A 482 19.35 3.94 9.80
C THR A 482 18.73 4.68 10.98
N GLY A 483 17.86 5.63 10.70
CA GLY A 483 17.05 6.28 11.72
C GLY A 483 17.82 6.78 12.92
N SER A 484 17.30 6.50 14.11
CA SER A 484 17.88 6.97 15.38
C SER A 484 19.31 6.50 15.63
N GLU A 485 19.74 5.40 15.04
CA GLU A 485 21.08 4.86 15.28
C GLU A 485 22.19 5.60 14.53
N VAL A 486 21.85 6.42 13.52
CA VAL A 486 22.86 7.25 12.82
C VAL A 486 23.50 8.25 13.78
N SER A 487 22.70 8.95 14.59
CA SER A 487 23.23 9.88 15.59
C SER A 487 24.07 9.19 16.66
N LEU A 488 23.66 7.99 17.10
CA LEU A 488 24.44 7.18 18.05
C LEU A 488 25.79 6.73 17.44
N CYS A 489 25.82 6.39 16.14
CA CYS A 489 27.08 6.08 15.45
C CYS A 489 28.02 7.30 15.39
N LEU A 490 27.49 8.50 15.13
CA LEU A 490 28.29 9.73 15.15
C LEU A 490 28.88 10.04 16.54
N GLU A 491 28.12 9.77 17.60
CA GLU A 491 28.62 9.86 18.98
C GLU A 491 29.66 8.76 19.28
N ALA A 492 29.44 7.54 18.80
CA ALA A 492 30.36 6.42 18.95
C ALA A 492 31.71 6.68 18.26
N VAL A 493 31.75 7.40 17.14
CA VAL A 493 33.00 7.82 16.49
C VAL A 493 33.85 8.70 17.42
N LYS A 494 33.22 9.65 18.12
CA LYS A 494 33.94 10.48 19.13
C LYS A 494 34.47 9.63 20.26
N TYR A 495 33.65 8.73 20.80
CA TYR A 495 34.06 7.81 21.87
C TYR A 495 35.22 6.90 21.43
N LEU A 496 35.18 6.32 20.23
CA LEU A 496 36.26 5.51 19.66
C LEU A 496 37.56 6.28 19.55
N LYS A 497 37.51 7.53 19.11
CA LYS A 497 38.73 8.36 19.01
C LYS A 497 39.31 8.70 20.35
N GLU A 498 38.46 9.05 21.33
CA GLU A 498 38.90 9.48 22.68
C GLU A 498 39.45 8.33 23.55
N HIS A 499 38.86 7.14 23.44
CA HIS A 499 39.13 6.02 24.35
C HIS A 499 39.93 4.86 23.75
N ASN A 500 39.90 4.72 22.40
CA ASN A 500 40.52 3.58 21.72
C ASN A 500 41.56 3.98 20.67
N ASP A 501 41.74 5.28 20.40
CA ASP A 501 42.51 5.81 19.24
C ASP A 501 42.11 5.20 17.89
N VAL A 502 40.82 4.86 17.74
CA VAL A 502 40.24 4.29 16.55
C VAL A 502 39.47 5.37 15.79
N THR A 503 39.70 5.43 14.48
CA THR A 503 38.95 6.27 13.56
C THR A 503 37.88 5.47 12.87
N ALA A 504 36.69 6.07 12.66
CA ALA A 504 35.58 5.45 11.97
C ALA A 504 34.90 6.44 11.02
N ARG A 505 34.24 5.91 10.00
CA ARG A 505 33.33 6.67 9.15
C ARG A 505 31.90 6.19 9.36
N VAL A 506 30.92 7.03 9.04
CA VAL A 506 29.50 6.74 9.23
C VAL A 506 28.75 6.87 7.90
N VAL A 507 27.94 5.87 7.59
CA VAL A 507 27.01 5.85 6.45
C VAL A 507 25.60 5.82 7.00
N SER A 508 24.77 6.78 6.58
CA SER A 508 23.33 6.71 6.75
C SER A 508 22.71 5.95 5.58
N LEU A 509 21.83 5.01 5.87
CA LEU A 509 21.16 4.14 4.88
C LEU A 509 19.64 4.20 5.05
N PRO A 510 19.00 5.38 4.87
CA PRO A 510 17.58 5.58 5.16
C PRO A 510 16.63 4.70 4.33
N CYS A 511 17.05 4.22 3.13
CA CYS A 511 16.25 3.31 2.30
C CYS A 511 17.16 2.37 1.50
N MET A 512 17.13 1.10 1.85
CA MET A 512 17.99 0.07 1.24
C MET A 512 17.67 -0.14 -0.24
N GLU A 513 16.39 -0.13 -0.60
CA GLU A 513 15.92 -0.41 -1.96
C GLU A 513 16.36 0.69 -2.94
N VAL A 514 16.30 1.94 -2.51
CA VAL A 514 16.77 3.08 -3.32
C VAL A 514 18.29 3.10 -3.42
N PHE A 515 19.00 2.73 -2.34
CA PHE A 515 20.46 2.58 -2.36
C PHE A 515 20.90 1.45 -3.29
N ASP A 516 20.19 0.34 -3.29
CA ASP A 516 20.48 -0.81 -4.17
C ASP A 516 20.38 -0.46 -5.66
N ALA A 517 19.47 0.47 -6.00
CA ALA A 517 19.29 0.96 -7.36
C ALA A 517 20.39 1.92 -7.83
N GLN A 518 21.29 2.37 -6.95
CA GLN A 518 22.44 3.19 -7.33
C GLN A 518 23.48 2.33 -8.09
N ASP A 519 24.33 3.00 -8.86
CA ASP A 519 25.44 2.33 -9.53
C ASP A 519 26.46 1.73 -8.54
N GLU A 520 27.28 0.80 -9.00
CA GLU A 520 28.24 0.08 -8.16
C GLU A 520 29.32 1.01 -7.60
N GLU A 521 29.77 1.99 -8.39
CA GLU A 521 30.80 2.97 -7.97
C GLU A 521 30.29 3.80 -6.78
N TYR A 522 29.06 4.29 -6.86
CA TYR A 522 28.42 5.03 -5.77
C TYR A 522 28.30 4.18 -4.50
N LYS A 523 27.81 2.94 -4.64
CA LYS A 523 27.67 2.01 -3.52
C LYS A 523 29.03 1.70 -2.86
N LEU A 524 30.07 1.43 -3.66
CA LEU A 524 31.42 1.18 -3.16
C LEU A 524 32.07 2.42 -2.56
N LYS A 525 31.72 3.64 -2.99
CA LYS A 525 32.12 4.87 -2.31
C LYS A 525 31.53 4.94 -0.89
N CYS A 526 30.30 4.48 -0.71
CA CYS A 526 29.66 4.43 0.62
C CYS A 526 30.22 3.31 1.50
N ILE A 527 30.33 2.10 0.97
CA ILE A 527 30.79 0.89 1.68
C ILE A 527 32.00 0.29 0.92
N PRO A 528 33.22 0.81 1.18
CA PRO A 528 34.40 0.48 0.39
C PRO A 528 34.98 -0.90 0.71
N HIS A 529 35.86 -1.37 -0.15
CA HIS A 529 36.76 -2.49 0.15
C HIS A 529 37.80 -2.13 1.20
N GLY A 530 38.34 -3.12 1.88
CA GLY A 530 39.49 -2.98 2.77
C GLY A 530 39.15 -2.48 4.18
N ILE A 531 37.93 -2.03 4.42
CA ILE A 531 37.49 -1.53 5.72
C ILE A 531 36.36 -2.44 6.23
N PRO A 532 36.46 -3.05 7.42
CA PRO A 532 35.38 -3.80 8.01
C PRO A 532 34.17 -2.90 8.25
N THR A 533 32.99 -3.41 7.95
CA THR A 533 31.73 -2.67 8.05
C THR A 533 30.83 -3.32 9.08
N MET A 534 30.33 -2.55 10.03
CA MET A 534 29.37 -2.96 11.05
C MET A 534 28.06 -2.19 10.87
N SER A 535 26.95 -2.91 10.76
CA SER A 535 25.63 -2.27 10.81
C SER A 535 25.16 -2.06 12.23
N VAL A 536 24.40 -0.97 12.44
CA VAL A 536 23.81 -0.62 13.73
C VAL A 536 22.35 -0.23 13.52
N GLU A 537 21.44 -1.11 13.90
CA GLU A 537 20.01 -0.85 13.84
C GLU A 537 19.30 -1.58 14.98
N VAL A 538 18.48 -0.89 15.75
CA VAL A 538 17.79 -1.44 16.93
C VAL A 538 16.59 -2.31 16.53
N MET A 539 16.80 -3.17 15.53
CA MET A 539 15.88 -4.11 14.90
C MET A 539 16.57 -5.46 14.68
N SER A 540 15.81 -6.42 14.14
CA SER A 540 16.39 -7.71 13.71
C SER A 540 17.54 -7.51 12.74
N THR A 541 18.61 -8.30 12.93
CA THR A 541 19.78 -8.30 12.05
C THR A 541 19.51 -8.92 10.68
N PHE A 542 18.34 -9.51 10.47
CA PHE A 542 18.00 -10.20 9.24
C PHE A 542 18.04 -9.25 8.01
N GLY A 543 18.81 -9.66 6.99
CA GLY A 543 18.99 -8.89 5.75
C GLY A 543 20.22 -7.95 5.77
N TRP A 544 20.73 -7.59 6.94
CA TRP A 544 21.87 -6.68 7.05
C TRP A 544 23.20 -7.23 6.52
N GLN A 545 23.32 -8.57 6.38
CA GLN A 545 24.49 -9.25 5.79
C GLN A 545 24.79 -8.81 4.35
N LYS A 546 23.83 -8.17 3.70
CA LYS A 546 24.02 -7.58 2.38
C LYS A 546 24.88 -6.31 2.43
N TYR A 547 24.87 -5.58 3.56
CA TYR A 547 25.47 -4.25 3.69
C TYR A 547 26.58 -4.18 4.72
N SER A 548 26.75 -5.19 5.55
CA SER A 548 27.75 -5.20 6.61
C SER A 548 28.37 -6.58 6.83
N HIS A 549 29.60 -6.61 7.33
CA HIS A 549 30.31 -7.82 7.75
C HIS A 549 29.79 -8.30 9.10
N GLU A 550 29.60 -7.36 10.03
CA GLU A 550 29.05 -7.60 11.36
C GLU A 550 27.77 -6.80 11.59
N GLN A 551 26.86 -7.34 12.38
CA GLN A 551 25.55 -6.75 12.63
C GLN A 551 25.32 -6.52 14.12
N PHE A 552 25.16 -5.29 14.53
CA PHE A 552 24.68 -4.93 15.85
C PHE A 552 23.20 -4.57 15.77
N GLY A 553 22.35 -5.54 16.09
CA GLY A 553 20.89 -5.46 16.08
C GLY A 553 20.28 -6.10 17.31
N LEU A 554 18.96 -6.17 17.33
CA LEU A 554 18.17 -6.74 18.41
C LEU A 554 17.36 -7.95 17.91
N ASN A 555 17.83 -9.17 18.22
CA ASN A 555 17.19 -10.43 17.84
C ASN A 555 16.34 -11.03 18.97
N ARG A 556 15.70 -10.16 19.76
CA ARG A 556 14.79 -10.52 20.84
C ARG A 556 13.78 -9.38 21.05
N PHE A 557 12.66 -9.69 21.68
CA PHE A 557 11.70 -8.65 22.05
C PHE A 557 12.30 -7.62 23.00
N GLY A 558 11.79 -6.39 22.91
CA GLY A 558 12.23 -5.26 23.70
C GLY A 558 11.85 -5.35 25.18
N ALA A 559 11.67 -4.20 25.83
CA ALA A 559 11.29 -4.11 27.24
C ALA A 559 10.50 -2.82 27.49
N SER A 560 9.60 -2.84 28.47
CA SER A 560 8.94 -1.64 28.97
C SER A 560 9.87 -0.82 29.85
N GLY A 561 9.87 0.50 29.69
CA GLY A 561 10.66 1.43 30.49
C GLY A 561 10.90 2.74 29.75
N ALA A 562 11.53 3.72 30.41
CA ALA A 562 11.95 4.93 29.73
C ALA A 562 12.91 4.59 28.57
N TYR A 563 12.74 5.20 27.41
CA TYR A 563 13.46 4.78 26.20
C TYR A 563 14.99 4.74 26.39
N LYS A 564 15.57 5.69 27.13
CA LYS A 564 17.01 5.72 27.40
C LYS A 564 17.49 4.50 28.22
N ASP A 565 16.68 4.04 29.17
CA ASP A 565 16.99 2.87 29.97
C ASP A 565 16.88 1.59 29.16
N VAL A 566 15.90 1.55 28.24
CA VAL A 566 15.71 0.42 27.30
C VAL A 566 16.91 0.34 26.35
N TYR A 567 17.35 1.46 25.77
CA TYR A 567 18.55 1.51 24.92
C TYR A 567 19.80 1.09 25.67
N LYS A 568 20.00 1.60 26.90
CA LYS A 568 21.10 1.20 27.77
C LYS A 568 21.06 -0.29 28.10
N LYS A 569 19.90 -0.84 28.43
CA LYS A 569 19.71 -2.28 28.71
C LYS A 569 20.20 -3.16 27.57
N PHE A 570 20.00 -2.76 26.34
CA PHE A 570 20.40 -3.51 25.15
C PHE A 570 21.73 -3.02 24.54
N GLU A 571 22.47 -2.18 25.27
CA GLU A 571 23.80 -1.65 24.90
C GLU A 571 23.79 -0.79 23.61
N PHE A 572 22.64 -0.28 23.18
CA PHE A 572 22.59 0.71 22.09
C PHE A 572 22.97 2.10 22.61
N THR A 573 24.24 2.22 22.96
CA THR A 573 24.87 3.43 23.46
C THR A 573 26.17 3.68 22.69
N PRO A 574 26.69 4.92 22.64
CA PRO A 574 28.00 5.19 22.01
C PRO A 574 29.12 4.25 22.46
N GLU A 575 29.18 3.96 23.76
CA GLU A 575 30.16 3.01 24.34
C GLU A 575 29.91 1.58 23.83
N GLY A 576 28.65 1.10 23.83
CA GLY A 576 28.30 -0.26 23.40
C GLY A 576 28.60 -0.47 21.92
N ILE A 577 28.32 0.55 21.08
CA ILE A 577 28.66 0.55 19.64
C ILE A 577 30.18 0.54 19.47
N ALA A 578 30.92 1.39 20.20
CA ALA A 578 32.36 1.46 20.12
C ALA A 578 33.04 0.14 20.50
N LYS A 579 32.62 -0.50 21.59
CA LYS A 579 33.11 -1.82 22.01
C LYS A 579 32.98 -2.87 20.91
N ARG A 580 31.81 -2.92 20.23
CA ARG A 580 31.57 -3.87 19.13
C ARG A 580 32.37 -3.52 17.88
N ALA A 581 32.52 -2.23 17.59
CA ALA A 581 33.34 -1.77 16.48
C ALA A 581 34.83 -2.18 16.67
N VAL A 582 35.40 -2.04 17.87
CA VAL A 582 36.75 -2.53 18.17
C VAL A 582 36.86 -4.04 17.97
N SER A 583 35.89 -4.81 18.48
CA SER A 583 35.84 -6.26 18.27
C SER A 583 35.76 -6.64 16.79
N THR A 584 34.98 -5.88 15.99
CA THR A 584 34.89 -6.07 14.53
C THR A 584 36.24 -5.81 13.84
N ILE A 585 36.93 -4.73 14.21
CA ILE A 585 38.27 -4.42 13.68
C ILE A 585 39.23 -5.55 13.98
N ASP A 586 39.29 -5.99 15.24
CA ASP A 586 40.20 -7.04 15.70
C ASP A 586 39.95 -8.38 15.00
N PHE A 587 38.69 -8.72 14.78
CA PHE A 587 38.32 -9.96 14.09
C PHE A 587 38.76 -9.98 12.64
N TYR A 588 38.59 -8.84 11.91
CA TYR A 588 38.88 -8.77 10.48
C TYR A 588 40.32 -8.31 10.14
N LYS A 589 41.17 -7.98 11.11
CA LYS A 589 42.51 -7.45 10.83
C LYS A 589 43.41 -8.36 10.01
N GLU A 590 43.23 -9.69 10.14
CA GLU A 590 44.02 -10.71 9.41
C GLU A 590 43.31 -11.18 8.11
N VAL A 591 42.08 -10.71 7.83
CA VAL A 591 41.34 -11.08 6.64
C VAL A 591 41.73 -10.16 5.50
N LYS A 592 42.57 -10.66 4.57
CA LYS A 592 43.02 -9.86 3.41
C LYS A 592 42.97 -10.69 2.11
N PRO A 593 42.45 -10.12 1.02
CA PRO A 593 41.78 -8.83 0.93
C PRO A 593 40.35 -8.89 1.51
N LEU A 594 39.96 -7.88 2.29
CA LEU A 594 38.59 -7.74 2.74
C LEU A 594 37.76 -7.08 1.64
N ARG A 595 36.77 -7.78 1.12
CA ARG A 595 35.85 -7.25 0.10
C ARG A 595 34.68 -6.55 0.76
N SER A 596 34.16 -5.52 0.12
CA SER A 596 32.91 -4.89 0.54
C SER A 596 31.75 -5.89 0.55
N PRO A 597 30.89 -5.90 1.57
CA PRO A 597 29.76 -6.82 1.66
C PRO A 597 28.71 -6.62 0.53
N ILE A 598 28.65 -5.43 -0.08
CA ILE A 598 27.75 -5.14 -1.19
C ILE A 598 28.20 -5.73 -2.52
N GLN A 599 29.49 -6.09 -2.65
CA GLN A 599 29.99 -6.71 -3.88
C GLN A 599 29.63 -8.20 -3.92
N ARG A 600 28.88 -8.62 -4.89
CA ARG A 600 28.46 -10.01 -5.11
C ARG A 600 29.16 -10.62 -6.33
N ALA A 601 29.43 -11.94 -6.26
CA ALA A 601 30.03 -12.67 -7.37
C ALA A 601 29.07 -12.86 -8.55
N PHE A 602 27.77 -12.80 -8.28
CA PHE A 602 26.71 -12.93 -9.29
C PHE A 602 25.89 -11.63 -9.33
N LEU A 603 25.66 -11.12 -10.54
CA LEU A 603 24.63 -10.13 -10.78
C LEU A 603 23.28 -10.73 -10.37
N GLN A 604 22.50 -10.03 -9.57
CA GLN A 604 21.11 -10.43 -9.34
C GLN A 604 20.41 -10.39 -10.70
N LEU A 605 19.88 -11.52 -11.12
CA LEU A 605 18.86 -11.55 -12.16
C LEU A 605 17.62 -10.86 -11.57
N ILE A 606 17.29 -9.70 -12.10
CA ILE A 606 16.08 -8.95 -11.76
C ILE A 606 14.92 -9.53 -12.56
#